data_252f9fea8904ea2a15a93444a7f11684
#
_entry.id   252f9fea8904ea2a15a93444a7f11684
#
_cell.length_a   1.000
_cell.length_b   1.000
_cell.length_c   1.000
_cell.angle_alpha   90.00
_cell.angle_beta   90.00
_cell.angle_gamma   90.00
#
_symmetry.space_group_name_H-M   'P 1'
#
loop_
_entity.id
_entity.type
_entity.pdbx_description
1 polymer ?
#
loop_
_entity_poly.entity_id
_entity_poly.type
_entity_poly.pdbx_seq_one_letter_code
_entity_poly.pdbx_strand_id
1 'polypeptide(L)'
;MSIDRTPTSSGFYVTEEAPIQADNPIPTPTAPAPDILRCAYMEIVVTDLERSRSFYVDVLGLTVTEEDEDTVYLRSLEEFIHHNLVLRKGPVAAVAAFSYRVRTPEDLDRAVAFYEELGCRVERRAEGFTKGIGDSVRVEDPLGFPYEFFYDVEHVERLAWRYDLYTPGALVRLDHFNQVTPDVPRATKFMQDLGFRVTEDIQDEQGTVYAAWMRRKPTVHDTAMTGGDGPRMHHVAFATHEKHNILSICDKLGALRMSDRIERGPGRHGVSNAFYLYLRDPDGHRVEIYTQDYYTGDPDNPVVTWDVHDNQRRDWWGNPVVPSWYTEASLVLDLDGNPKEVVARTDASEMAVTIGADGFSYTRPDEGQESMPEWKKGEYKLGHQL
;
A
#
# COMPACT_ATOMS: atom_id res chain seq x y z
N MET A 1 -21.48 16.83 12.26
CA MET A 1 -22.19 17.24 11.02
C MET A 1 -22.69 15.97 10.39
N SER A 2 -23.92 15.92 9.90
CA SER A 2 -24.37 14.74 9.14
C SER A 2 -23.67 14.75 7.78
N ILE A 3 -22.93 13.68 7.49
CA ILE A 3 -22.37 13.46 6.15
C ILE A 3 -23.55 13.38 5.18
N ASP A 4 -23.54 14.17 4.13
CA ASP A 4 -24.50 14.01 3.03
C ASP A 4 -24.14 12.71 2.30
N ARG A 5 -24.91 11.66 2.55
CA ARG A 5 -24.73 10.35 1.95
C ARG A 5 -25.54 10.18 0.66
N THR A 6 -25.67 11.24 -0.13
CA THR A 6 -26.22 11.11 -1.46
C THR A 6 -25.14 10.50 -2.38
N PRO A 7 -25.31 9.27 -2.87
CA PRO A 7 -24.30 8.65 -3.73
C PRO A 7 -24.21 9.41 -5.05
N THR A 8 -23.00 9.53 -5.57
CA THR A 8 -22.74 9.98 -6.94
C THR A 8 -23.30 8.96 -7.95
N SER A 9 -23.35 9.34 -9.22
CA SER A 9 -23.71 8.40 -10.29
C SER A 9 -22.79 7.18 -10.39
N SER A 10 -21.63 7.23 -9.76
CA SER A 10 -20.65 6.14 -9.69
C SER A 10 -20.77 5.28 -8.44
N GLY A 11 -21.72 5.58 -7.52
CA GLY A 11 -22.00 4.76 -6.35
C GLY A 11 -21.16 5.07 -5.10
N PHE A 12 -20.28 6.06 -5.14
CA PHE A 12 -19.52 6.52 -3.96
C PHE A 12 -20.02 7.87 -3.46
N TYR A 13 -19.67 8.22 -2.23
CA TYR A 13 -19.97 9.51 -1.62
C TYR A 13 -18.76 10.42 -1.72
N VAL A 14 -18.98 11.73 -1.68
CA VAL A 14 -17.92 12.75 -1.66
C VAL A 14 -18.12 13.64 -0.43
N THR A 15 -17.09 13.74 0.40
CA THR A 15 -17.14 14.51 1.65
C THR A 15 -15.91 15.40 1.80
N GLU A 16 -16.02 16.43 2.64
CA GLU A 16 -14.83 17.17 3.09
C GLU A 16 -14.01 16.29 4.02
N GLU A 17 -12.68 16.43 3.96
CA GLU A 17 -11.80 15.71 4.87
C GLU A 17 -12.05 16.15 6.32
N ALA A 18 -12.26 15.18 7.19
CA ALA A 18 -12.39 15.35 8.63
C ALA A 18 -11.51 14.34 9.37
N PRO A 19 -11.09 14.67 10.61
CA PRO A 19 -10.41 13.69 11.44
C PRO A 19 -11.29 12.45 11.67
N ILE A 20 -10.74 11.28 11.41
CA ILE A 20 -11.42 10.01 11.69
C ILE A 20 -11.61 9.89 13.20
N GLN A 21 -12.80 9.48 13.61
CA GLN A 21 -13.10 9.22 15.01
C GLN A 21 -12.67 7.78 15.36
N ALA A 22 -11.95 7.65 16.46
CA ALA A 22 -11.52 6.36 17.01
C ALA A 22 -11.96 6.27 18.47
N ASP A 23 -12.44 5.11 18.88
CA ASP A 23 -12.89 4.87 20.27
C ASP A 23 -11.71 4.90 21.26
N ASN A 24 -10.54 4.47 20.81
CA ASN A 24 -9.29 4.45 21.59
C ASN A 24 -8.14 5.08 20.80
N PRO A 25 -8.15 6.41 20.58
CA PRO A 25 -7.14 7.07 19.79
C PRO A 25 -5.77 7.02 20.48
N ILE A 26 -4.71 6.98 19.65
CA ILE A 26 -3.35 7.22 20.13
C ILE A 26 -3.28 8.68 20.59
N PRO A 27 -2.73 8.97 21.79
CA PRO A 27 -2.56 10.35 22.24
C PRO A 27 -1.78 11.17 21.21
N THR A 28 -2.24 12.38 20.90
CA THR A 28 -1.50 13.29 20.02
C THR A 28 -0.34 13.91 20.83
N PRO A 29 0.93 13.70 20.43
CA PRO A 29 2.08 14.30 21.10
C PRO A 29 2.05 15.84 21.06
N THR A 30 2.69 16.45 22.04
CA THR A 30 2.97 17.90 22.04
C THR A 30 4.16 18.22 21.14
N ALA A 31 5.09 17.30 20.99
CA ALA A 31 6.18 17.37 20.03
C ALA A 31 5.59 17.38 18.60
N PRO A 32 6.07 18.26 17.72
CA PRO A 32 5.60 18.31 16.34
C PRO A 32 5.96 17.02 15.59
N ALA A 33 5.04 16.53 14.79
CA ALA A 33 5.32 15.39 13.90
C ALA A 33 6.40 15.74 12.86
N PRO A 34 7.19 14.78 12.37
CA PRO A 34 8.09 14.98 11.25
C PRO A 34 7.32 15.32 9.97
N ASP A 35 7.83 16.26 9.16
CA ASP A 35 7.22 16.60 7.87
C ASP A 35 7.59 15.56 6.80
N ILE A 36 6.77 14.56 6.67
CA ILE A 36 6.93 13.47 5.70
C ILE A 36 6.65 14.00 4.29
N LEU A 37 7.55 13.71 3.34
CA LEU A 37 7.37 14.07 1.93
C LEU A 37 6.62 12.99 1.15
N ARG A 38 7.07 11.74 1.29
CA ARG A 38 6.54 10.57 0.56
C ARG A 38 7.00 9.26 1.18
N CYS A 39 6.31 8.17 0.87
CA CYS A 39 6.91 6.85 0.94
C CYS A 39 8.11 6.80 -0.02
N ALA A 40 9.22 6.22 0.39
CA ALA A 40 10.48 6.32 -0.36
C ALA A 40 11.10 4.97 -0.70
N TYR A 41 11.21 4.08 0.28
CA TYR A 41 11.65 2.71 0.03
C TYR A 41 11.06 1.73 1.05
N MET A 42 11.11 0.45 0.73
CA MET A 42 10.79 -0.64 1.64
C MET A 42 11.99 -1.55 1.80
N GLU A 43 12.24 -2.02 3.03
CA GLU A 43 13.19 -3.09 3.29
C GLU A 43 12.42 -4.37 3.62
N ILE A 44 12.59 -5.40 2.79
CA ILE A 44 12.01 -6.73 3.01
C ILE A 44 13.12 -7.76 3.27
N VAL A 45 12.83 -8.70 4.15
CA VAL A 45 13.67 -9.85 4.41
C VAL A 45 13.19 -11.01 3.55
N VAL A 46 14.13 -11.61 2.83
CA VAL A 46 13.90 -12.74 1.93
C VAL A 46 14.73 -13.95 2.35
N THR A 47 14.19 -15.14 2.17
CA THR A 47 14.87 -16.38 2.61
C THR A 47 15.89 -16.90 1.61
N ASP A 48 15.75 -16.53 0.34
CA ASP A 48 16.65 -16.84 -0.76
C ASP A 48 16.89 -15.60 -1.59
N LEU A 49 18.04 -14.94 -1.35
CA LEU A 49 18.38 -13.65 -1.94
C LEU A 49 18.52 -13.74 -3.47
N GLU A 50 19.14 -14.80 -4.00
CA GLU A 50 19.35 -14.99 -5.44
C GLU A 50 18.01 -15.16 -6.17
N ARG A 51 17.13 -15.98 -5.64
CA ARG A 51 15.80 -16.22 -6.19
C ARG A 51 14.94 -14.97 -6.16
N SER A 52 14.97 -14.22 -5.07
CA SER A 52 14.23 -12.96 -4.95
C SER A 52 14.81 -11.87 -5.85
N ARG A 53 16.15 -11.76 -5.91
CA ARG A 53 16.84 -10.86 -6.86
C ARG A 53 16.40 -11.13 -8.30
N SER A 54 16.43 -12.39 -8.73
CA SER A 54 15.98 -12.76 -10.08
C SER A 54 14.52 -12.37 -10.33
N PHE A 55 13.63 -12.57 -9.37
CA PHE A 55 12.23 -12.15 -9.51
C PHE A 55 12.10 -10.62 -9.71
N TYR A 56 12.72 -9.84 -8.85
CA TYR A 56 12.59 -8.37 -8.92
C TYR A 56 13.35 -7.75 -10.10
N VAL A 57 14.50 -8.30 -10.49
CA VAL A 57 15.31 -7.78 -11.59
C VAL A 57 14.89 -8.39 -12.93
N ASP A 58 14.93 -9.73 -13.06
CA ASP A 58 14.74 -10.36 -14.36
C ASP A 58 13.27 -10.46 -14.77
N VAL A 59 12.34 -10.60 -13.79
CA VAL A 59 10.91 -10.69 -14.08
C VAL A 59 10.27 -9.30 -14.06
N LEU A 60 10.41 -8.55 -12.97
CA LEU A 60 9.74 -7.24 -12.80
C LEU A 60 10.52 -6.08 -13.43
N GLY A 61 11.84 -6.18 -13.55
CA GLY A 61 12.66 -5.19 -14.27
C GLY A 61 13.14 -4.02 -13.39
N LEU A 62 13.25 -4.20 -12.07
CA LEU A 62 13.96 -3.24 -11.23
C LEU A 62 15.47 -3.28 -11.54
N THR A 63 16.13 -2.15 -11.34
CA THR A 63 17.57 -2.01 -11.60
C THR A 63 18.35 -2.16 -10.30
N VAL A 64 19.39 -2.98 -10.30
CA VAL A 64 20.35 -3.07 -9.19
C VAL A 64 21.18 -1.79 -9.15
N THR A 65 21.18 -1.11 -8.02
CA THR A 65 22.08 0.02 -7.74
C THR A 65 23.36 -0.47 -7.10
N GLU A 66 23.20 -1.30 -6.08
CA GLU A 66 24.32 -1.90 -5.35
C GLU A 66 23.88 -3.26 -4.80
N GLU A 67 24.83 -4.17 -4.59
CA GLU A 67 24.57 -5.45 -3.93
C GLU A 67 25.82 -5.95 -3.18
N ASP A 68 25.60 -6.74 -2.16
CA ASP A 68 26.62 -7.47 -1.43
C ASP A 68 26.16 -8.89 -1.11
N GLU A 69 26.86 -9.63 -0.26
CA GLU A 69 26.58 -11.04 0.04
C GLU A 69 25.17 -11.27 0.62
N ASP A 70 24.66 -10.30 1.39
CA ASP A 70 23.41 -10.43 2.15
C ASP A 70 22.33 -9.42 1.74
N THR A 71 22.61 -8.49 0.85
CA THR A 71 21.69 -7.38 0.53
C THR A 71 21.74 -6.99 -0.94
N VAL A 72 20.58 -6.73 -1.53
CA VAL A 72 20.44 -6.14 -2.87
C VAL A 72 19.62 -4.86 -2.78
N TYR A 73 20.17 -3.77 -3.31
CA TYR A 73 19.52 -2.45 -3.37
C TYR A 73 18.99 -2.22 -4.77
N LEU A 74 17.68 -2.06 -4.89
CA LEU A 74 16.97 -1.99 -6.16
C LEU A 74 16.26 -0.64 -6.34
N ARG A 75 16.21 -0.16 -7.57
CA ARG A 75 15.45 1.04 -7.92
C ARG A 75 14.64 0.90 -9.20
N SER A 76 13.62 1.74 -9.29
CA SER A 76 12.77 1.92 -10.46
C SER A 76 13.35 3.00 -11.40
N LEU A 77 12.80 3.10 -12.61
CA LEU A 77 13.34 3.95 -13.70
C LEU A 77 13.32 5.46 -13.39
N GLU A 78 12.29 5.98 -12.72
CA GLU A 78 12.21 7.40 -12.33
C GLU A 78 13.04 7.75 -11.09
N GLU A 79 13.45 6.75 -10.32
CA GLU A 79 14.04 7.01 -9.02
C GLU A 79 15.44 7.61 -9.14
N PHE A 80 15.68 8.66 -8.39
CA PHE A 80 16.96 9.38 -8.34
C PHE A 80 17.68 9.23 -6.99
N ILE A 81 17.01 8.62 -6.00
CA ILE A 81 17.66 8.20 -4.76
C ILE A 81 18.22 6.79 -4.93
N HIS A 82 19.20 6.44 -4.10
CA HIS A 82 19.98 5.20 -4.21
C HIS A 82 19.12 3.96 -4.46
N HIS A 83 18.01 3.80 -3.74
CA HIS A 83 17.11 2.66 -3.89
C HIS A 83 15.67 3.00 -3.47
N ASN A 84 14.71 2.17 -3.89
CA ASN A 84 13.34 2.18 -3.39
C ASN A 84 12.84 0.79 -2.93
N LEU A 85 13.66 -0.25 -3.08
CA LEU A 85 13.45 -1.56 -2.50
C LEU A 85 14.81 -2.13 -2.04
N VAL A 86 14.85 -2.64 -0.81
CA VAL A 86 15.99 -3.38 -0.27
C VAL A 86 15.56 -4.82 -0.03
N LEU A 87 16.29 -5.76 -0.61
CA LEU A 87 16.17 -7.19 -0.31
C LEU A 87 17.29 -7.55 0.65
N ARG A 88 16.95 -7.98 1.87
CA ARG A 88 17.92 -8.45 2.85
C ARG A 88 17.71 -9.94 3.11
N LYS A 89 18.77 -10.71 3.03
CA LYS A 89 18.74 -12.13 3.37
C LYS A 89 18.48 -12.33 4.87
N GLY A 90 17.57 -13.23 5.19
CA GLY A 90 17.28 -13.59 6.58
C GLY A 90 16.50 -14.89 6.72
N PRO A 91 16.30 -15.36 7.97
CA PRO A 91 15.70 -16.67 8.22
C PRO A 91 14.18 -16.73 8.04
N VAL A 92 13.51 -15.57 8.04
CA VAL A 92 12.06 -15.45 7.96
C VAL A 92 11.68 -14.34 7.00
N ALA A 93 10.77 -14.61 6.08
CA ALA A 93 10.23 -13.59 5.18
C ALA A 93 9.39 -12.58 5.98
N ALA A 94 9.77 -11.30 5.96
CA ALA A 94 9.14 -10.25 6.72
C ALA A 94 9.47 -8.86 6.15
N VAL A 95 8.83 -7.82 6.66
CA VAL A 95 9.18 -6.43 6.39
C VAL A 95 10.00 -5.88 7.55
N ALA A 96 11.17 -5.35 7.24
CA ALA A 96 12.06 -4.73 8.23
C ALA A 96 11.84 -3.22 8.34
N ALA A 97 11.41 -2.53 7.26
CA ALA A 97 11.06 -1.12 7.32
C ALA A 97 10.11 -0.68 6.22
N PHE A 98 9.19 0.23 6.59
CA PHE A 98 8.45 1.14 5.72
C PHE A 98 9.14 2.51 5.83
N SER A 99 9.81 2.97 4.77
CA SER A 99 10.69 4.12 4.88
C SER A 99 10.08 5.35 4.20
N TYR A 100 10.10 6.46 4.93
CA TYR A 100 9.56 7.74 4.51
C TYR A 100 10.67 8.80 4.44
N ARG A 101 10.71 9.51 3.33
CA ARG A 101 11.59 10.68 3.23
C ARG A 101 10.95 11.87 3.92
N VAL A 102 11.71 12.58 4.75
CA VAL A 102 11.27 13.81 5.41
C VAL A 102 11.79 15.05 4.69
N ARG A 103 11.25 16.22 5.03
CA ARG A 103 11.50 17.47 4.31
C ARG A 103 12.83 18.10 4.66
N THR A 104 13.25 18.04 5.90
CA THR A 104 14.46 18.67 6.40
C THR A 104 15.21 17.73 7.35
N PRO A 105 16.52 17.95 7.58
CA PRO A 105 17.27 17.14 8.55
C PRO A 105 16.72 17.27 9.98
N GLU A 106 16.16 18.44 10.36
CA GLU A 106 15.54 18.68 11.68
C GLU A 106 14.30 17.81 11.91
N ASP A 107 13.68 17.27 10.85
CA ASP A 107 12.55 16.35 10.99
C ASP A 107 12.96 15.00 11.60
N LEU A 108 14.25 14.65 11.57
CA LEU A 108 14.76 13.48 12.29
C LEU A 108 14.70 13.69 13.81
N ASP A 109 15.03 14.90 14.28
CA ASP A 109 14.90 15.25 15.70
C ASP A 109 13.41 15.31 16.12
N ARG A 110 12.54 15.83 15.24
CA ARG A 110 11.10 15.81 15.47
C ARG A 110 10.56 14.38 15.54
N ALA A 111 11.01 13.50 14.65
CA ALA A 111 10.61 12.08 14.69
C ALA A 111 11.00 11.43 16.02
N VAL A 112 12.23 11.66 16.50
CA VAL A 112 12.67 11.15 17.81
C VAL A 112 11.77 11.67 18.94
N ALA A 113 11.59 13.00 19.03
CA ALA A 113 10.81 13.59 20.10
C ALA A 113 9.32 13.14 20.07
N PHE A 114 8.74 13.05 18.89
CA PHE A 114 7.35 12.63 18.68
C PHE A 114 7.12 11.18 19.14
N TYR A 115 7.98 10.26 18.73
CA TYR A 115 7.81 8.84 19.06
C TYR A 115 8.26 8.51 20.49
N GLU A 116 9.27 9.20 21.05
CA GLU A 116 9.66 9.06 22.47
C GLU A 116 8.53 9.53 23.40
N GLU A 117 7.83 10.62 23.10
CA GLU A 117 6.67 11.09 23.87
C GLU A 117 5.52 10.07 23.87
N LEU A 118 5.39 9.27 22.81
CA LEU A 118 4.46 8.16 22.72
C LEU A 118 4.93 6.89 23.45
N GLY A 119 6.15 6.90 24.02
CA GLY A 119 6.75 5.73 24.66
C GLY A 119 7.23 4.65 23.69
N CYS A 120 7.42 4.99 22.44
CA CYS A 120 7.87 4.08 21.39
C CYS A 120 9.37 3.80 21.50
N ARG A 121 9.81 2.65 21.00
CA ARG A 121 11.23 2.39 20.76
C ARG A 121 11.72 3.21 19.58
N VAL A 122 12.80 3.95 19.78
CA VAL A 122 13.42 4.80 18.76
C VAL A 122 14.91 4.47 18.65
N GLU A 123 15.40 4.28 17.45
CA GLU A 123 16.79 4.01 17.13
C GLU A 123 17.30 5.01 16.11
N ARG A 124 18.34 5.80 16.51
CA ARG A 124 19.10 6.60 15.53
C ARG A 124 20.14 5.72 14.87
N ARG A 125 20.21 5.83 13.54
CA ARG A 125 21.17 5.12 12.69
C ARG A 125 22.07 6.13 12.02
N ALA A 126 23.37 5.91 12.11
CA ALA A 126 24.35 6.76 11.48
C ALA A 126 24.37 6.56 9.96
N GLU A 127 24.85 7.57 9.24
CA GLU A 127 25.08 7.53 7.80
C GLU A 127 25.73 6.21 7.36
N GLY A 128 25.16 5.60 6.31
CA GLY A 128 25.65 4.36 5.73
C GLY A 128 25.26 3.09 6.49
N PHE A 129 24.46 3.16 7.55
CA PHE A 129 23.87 1.96 8.16
C PHE A 129 23.04 1.18 7.14
N THR A 130 22.19 1.88 6.40
CA THR A 130 21.61 1.41 5.13
C THR A 130 22.40 2.13 4.03
N LYS A 131 23.02 1.40 3.11
CA LYS A 131 23.86 2.00 2.06
C LYS A 131 23.08 3.05 1.26
N GLY A 132 23.74 4.16 0.96
CA GLY A 132 23.16 5.28 0.24
C GLY A 132 22.18 6.13 1.06
N ILE A 133 21.93 5.82 2.34
CA ILE A 133 21.12 6.63 3.27
C ILE A 133 22.06 7.33 4.25
N GLY A 134 21.81 8.64 4.49
CA GLY A 134 22.45 9.41 5.55
C GLY A 134 21.97 8.99 6.93
N ASP A 135 22.04 9.88 7.90
CA ASP A 135 21.44 9.63 9.21
C ASP A 135 19.95 9.34 9.07
N SER A 136 19.47 8.36 9.83
CA SER A 136 18.05 7.98 9.85
C SER A 136 17.55 7.69 11.26
N VAL A 137 16.23 7.62 11.41
CA VAL A 137 15.54 7.28 12.65
C VAL A 137 14.59 6.12 12.36
N ARG A 138 14.82 4.97 12.99
CA ARG A 138 13.86 3.85 13.00
C ARG A 138 13.06 3.84 14.27
N VAL A 139 11.78 3.49 14.15
CA VAL A 139 10.85 3.42 15.26
C VAL A 139 9.98 2.17 15.15
N GLU A 140 9.57 1.65 16.29
CA GLU A 140 8.39 0.81 16.37
C GLU A 140 7.23 1.73 16.73
N ASP A 141 6.33 1.98 15.78
CA ASP A 141 5.24 2.91 15.98
C ASP A 141 4.20 2.35 17.00
N PRO A 142 3.24 3.16 17.48
CA PRO A 142 2.24 2.70 18.45
C PRO A 142 1.28 1.61 17.91
N LEU A 143 1.30 1.36 16.60
CA LEU A 143 0.51 0.31 15.93
C LEU A 143 1.34 -0.96 15.69
N GLY A 144 2.64 -0.90 16.01
CA GLY A 144 3.60 -1.99 15.86
C GLY A 144 4.31 -2.05 14.50
N PHE A 145 4.19 -1.03 13.66
CA PHE A 145 4.89 -0.99 12.38
C PHE A 145 6.33 -0.45 12.52
N PRO A 146 7.31 -1.04 11.81
CA PRO A 146 8.68 -0.55 11.75
C PRO A 146 8.78 0.58 10.72
N TYR A 147 8.75 1.84 11.16
CA TYR A 147 8.96 2.98 10.28
C TYR A 147 10.40 3.45 10.31
N GLU A 148 10.89 3.95 9.18
CA GLU A 148 12.17 4.65 9.07
C GLU A 148 11.98 6.01 8.44
N PHE A 149 12.61 7.02 9.03
CA PHE A 149 12.62 8.40 8.55
C PHE A 149 14.05 8.79 8.19
N PHE A 150 14.24 9.38 7.00
CA PHE A 150 15.54 9.85 6.53
C PHE A 150 15.40 11.12 5.68
N TYR A 151 16.47 11.92 5.65
CA TYR A 151 16.54 13.13 4.83
C TYR A 151 17.61 13.01 3.77
N ASP A 152 18.87 12.85 4.17
CA ASP A 152 20.00 12.72 3.26
C ASP A 152 20.02 11.33 2.62
N VAL A 153 20.31 11.32 1.32
CA VAL A 153 20.36 10.10 0.53
C VAL A 153 21.27 10.31 -0.66
N GLU A 154 22.06 9.31 -1.02
CA GLU A 154 22.85 9.33 -2.24
C GLU A 154 21.96 9.46 -3.47
N HIS A 155 22.31 10.41 -4.35
CA HIS A 155 21.63 10.60 -5.61
C HIS A 155 22.31 9.79 -6.70
N VAL A 156 21.50 9.08 -7.47
CA VAL A 156 21.92 8.27 -8.60
C VAL A 156 21.31 8.81 -9.91
N GLU A 157 21.84 8.37 -11.06
CA GLU A 157 21.27 8.73 -12.35
C GLU A 157 19.82 8.26 -12.46
N ARG A 158 18.90 9.19 -12.78
CA ARG A 158 17.54 8.85 -13.11
C ARG A 158 17.47 8.16 -14.48
N LEU A 159 16.88 6.95 -14.52
CA LEU A 159 16.86 6.11 -15.71
C LEU A 159 15.66 6.37 -16.64
N ALA A 160 14.86 7.40 -16.37
CA ALA A 160 13.65 7.71 -17.12
C ALA A 160 13.87 7.92 -18.63
N TRP A 161 15.08 8.32 -19.05
CA TRP A 161 15.46 8.49 -20.47
C TRP A 161 16.24 7.30 -21.05
N ARG A 162 16.52 6.28 -20.22
CA ARG A 162 17.26 5.09 -20.62
C ARG A 162 16.29 4.04 -21.16
N TYR A 163 15.67 4.34 -22.30
CA TYR A 163 14.70 3.46 -22.96
C TYR A 163 15.29 2.10 -23.34
N ASP A 164 16.61 2.01 -23.44
CA ASP A 164 17.36 0.76 -23.62
C ASP A 164 17.26 -0.20 -22.42
N LEU A 165 16.93 0.31 -21.23
CA LEU A 165 16.74 -0.47 -20.01
C LEU A 165 15.26 -0.81 -19.74
N TYR A 166 14.34 -0.30 -20.55
CA TYR A 166 12.92 -0.55 -20.32
C TYR A 166 12.58 -2.01 -20.58
N THR A 167 12.10 -2.67 -19.55
CA THR A 167 11.53 -4.02 -19.61
C THR A 167 10.03 -3.95 -19.93
N PRO A 168 9.37 -5.06 -20.25
CA PRO A 168 7.92 -5.06 -20.47
C PRO A 168 7.12 -4.41 -19.35
N GLY A 169 7.55 -4.58 -18.08
CA GLY A 169 6.86 -3.99 -16.91
C GLY A 169 7.09 -2.49 -16.75
N ALA A 170 8.25 -1.98 -17.15
CA ALA A 170 8.64 -0.57 -17.07
C ALA A 170 8.25 0.06 -15.71
N LEU A 171 8.69 -0.55 -14.59
CA LEU A 171 8.40 -0.04 -13.26
C LEU A 171 9.09 1.31 -13.05
N VAL A 172 8.33 2.37 -12.83
CA VAL A 172 8.84 3.74 -12.84
C VAL A 172 9.15 4.27 -11.45
N ARG A 173 8.36 3.93 -10.44
CA ARG A 173 8.58 4.34 -9.05
C ARG A 173 7.91 3.40 -8.06
N LEU A 174 8.41 3.37 -6.83
CA LEU A 174 7.61 2.89 -5.71
C LEU A 174 6.43 3.85 -5.51
N ASP A 175 5.22 3.31 -5.43
CA ASP A 175 4.02 4.12 -5.33
C ASP A 175 3.47 4.20 -3.92
N HIS A 176 3.21 3.07 -3.27
CA HIS A 176 2.61 3.07 -1.94
C HIS A 176 2.89 1.80 -1.15
N PHE A 177 2.55 1.86 0.14
CA PHE A 177 2.46 0.73 1.05
C PHE A 177 1.00 0.49 1.44
N ASN A 178 0.61 -0.78 1.57
CA ASN A 178 -0.65 -1.14 2.23
C ASN A 178 -0.34 -1.97 3.47
N GLN A 179 -0.88 -1.55 4.60
CA GLN A 179 -0.61 -2.08 5.93
C GLN A 179 -1.89 -2.63 6.54
N VAL A 180 -1.79 -3.80 7.17
CA VAL A 180 -2.92 -4.47 7.83
C VAL A 180 -2.87 -4.18 9.32
N THR A 181 -3.97 -3.66 9.86
CA THR A 181 -4.12 -3.30 11.27
C THR A 181 -5.42 -3.85 11.84
N PRO A 182 -5.46 -4.26 13.12
CA PRO A 182 -6.71 -4.68 13.76
C PRO A 182 -7.68 -3.52 14.02
N ASP A 183 -7.20 -2.27 14.01
CA ASP A 183 -8.01 -1.08 14.32
C ASP A 183 -7.73 0.02 13.28
N VAL A 184 -8.54 0.05 12.22
CA VAL A 184 -8.38 1.02 11.12
C VAL A 184 -8.68 2.45 11.55
N PRO A 185 -9.76 2.76 12.29
CA PRO A 185 -10.00 4.12 12.76
C PRO A 185 -8.84 4.70 13.57
N ARG A 186 -8.30 3.91 14.51
CA ARG A 186 -7.15 4.29 15.33
C ARG A 186 -5.91 4.56 14.49
N ALA A 187 -5.63 3.67 13.54
CA ALA A 187 -4.47 3.80 12.64
C ALA A 187 -4.62 5.01 11.73
N THR A 188 -5.79 5.21 11.12
CA THR A 188 -6.05 6.35 10.23
C THR A 188 -5.92 7.67 10.96
N LYS A 189 -6.49 7.78 12.18
CA LYS A 189 -6.35 8.97 13.01
C LYS A 189 -4.88 9.27 13.33
N PHE A 190 -4.11 8.26 13.67
CA PHE A 190 -2.67 8.42 13.94
C PHE A 190 -1.90 8.91 12.70
N MET A 191 -2.20 8.36 11.52
CA MET A 191 -1.59 8.83 10.27
C MET A 191 -1.99 10.27 9.93
N GLN A 192 -3.22 10.69 10.25
CA GLN A 192 -3.63 12.10 10.13
C GLN A 192 -2.81 13.01 11.09
N ASP A 193 -2.51 12.55 12.30
CA ASP A 193 -1.64 13.28 13.24
C ASP A 193 -0.18 13.39 12.74
N LEU A 194 0.28 12.43 11.93
CA LEU A 194 1.54 12.48 11.17
C LEU A 194 1.44 13.37 9.91
N GLY A 195 0.31 14.04 9.69
CA GLY A 195 0.11 14.97 8.57
C GLY A 195 -0.30 14.31 7.24
N PHE A 196 -0.67 13.04 7.24
CA PHE A 196 -1.27 12.42 6.06
C PHE A 196 -2.71 12.91 5.89
N ARG A 197 -3.15 13.00 4.63
CA ARG A 197 -4.52 13.34 4.27
C ARG A 197 -5.23 12.11 3.72
N VAL A 198 -6.45 11.87 4.19
CA VAL A 198 -7.32 10.83 3.63
C VAL A 198 -7.79 11.28 2.25
N THR A 199 -7.67 10.41 1.27
CA THR A 199 -8.19 10.61 -0.09
C THR A 199 -9.41 9.75 -0.35
N GLU A 200 -9.36 8.51 0.12
CA GLU A 200 -10.47 7.58 0.03
C GLU A 200 -10.59 6.75 1.30
N ASP A 201 -11.81 6.32 1.61
CA ASP A 201 -12.09 5.36 2.66
C ASP A 201 -13.23 4.40 2.30
N ILE A 202 -13.37 3.33 3.08
CA ILE A 202 -14.51 2.40 3.00
C ILE A 202 -15.22 2.46 4.32
N GLN A 203 -16.52 2.73 4.29
CA GLN A 203 -17.38 2.82 5.47
C GLN A 203 -18.66 2.02 5.31
N ASP A 204 -19.26 1.63 6.44
CA ASP A 204 -20.65 1.19 6.51
C ASP A 204 -21.62 2.37 6.77
N GLU A 205 -22.91 2.07 6.88
CA GLU A 205 -23.94 3.05 7.17
C GLU A 205 -23.80 3.69 8.58
N GLN A 206 -23.10 3.02 9.48
CA GLN A 206 -22.82 3.49 10.83
C GLN A 206 -21.58 4.38 10.90
N GLY A 207 -20.81 4.45 9.81
CA GLY A 207 -19.57 5.22 9.72
C GLY A 207 -18.34 4.45 10.23
N THR A 208 -18.44 3.14 10.39
CA THR A 208 -17.29 2.30 10.73
C THR A 208 -16.32 2.26 9.56
N VAL A 209 -15.06 2.63 9.78
CA VAL A 209 -14.03 2.66 8.73
C VAL A 209 -13.35 1.31 8.63
N TYR A 210 -13.40 0.68 7.47
CA TYR A 210 -12.82 -0.64 7.17
C TYR A 210 -11.46 -0.58 6.50
N ALA A 211 -11.20 0.49 5.76
CA ALA A 211 -9.92 0.79 5.13
C ALA A 211 -9.85 2.29 4.81
N ALA A 212 -8.62 2.84 4.76
CA ALA A 212 -8.39 4.22 4.38
C ALA A 212 -7.10 4.36 3.56
N TRP A 213 -7.14 5.17 2.51
CA TRP A 213 -6.02 5.52 1.64
C TRP A 213 -5.59 6.95 1.95
N MET A 214 -4.30 7.14 2.20
CA MET A 214 -3.78 8.40 2.72
C MET A 214 -2.51 8.83 2.00
N ARG A 215 -2.37 10.13 1.77
CA ARG A 215 -1.31 10.69 0.96
C ARG A 215 -0.47 11.75 1.65
N ARG A 216 0.75 11.91 1.15
CA ARG A 216 1.63 13.08 1.28
C ARG A 216 1.95 13.65 -0.10
N LYS A 217 2.30 12.79 -1.07
CA LYS A 217 2.49 13.16 -2.47
C LYS A 217 1.13 13.36 -3.19
N PRO A 218 1.07 14.03 -4.35
CA PRO A 218 -0.19 14.35 -5.04
C PRO A 218 -0.78 13.20 -5.87
N THR A 219 -0.65 11.96 -5.40
CA THR A 219 -1.33 10.76 -5.92
C THR A 219 -2.39 10.30 -4.91
N VAL A 220 -3.15 9.26 -5.21
CA VAL A 220 -4.21 8.82 -4.30
C VAL A 220 -3.66 8.44 -2.93
N HIS A 221 -2.53 7.78 -2.85
CA HIS A 221 -1.95 7.44 -1.55
C HIS A 221 -0.42 7.21 -1.56
N ASP A 222 0.17 7.38 -0.39
CA ASP A 222 1.49 6.89 -0.01
C ASP A 222 1.35 5.64 0.86
N THR A 223 0.27 5.59 1.65
CA THR A 223 -0.03 4.48 2.53
C THR A 223 -1.52 4.21 2.58
N ALA A 224 -1.88 2.95 2.80
CA ALA A 224 -3.24 2.56 3.13
C ALA A 224 -3.24 1.73 4.42
N MET A 225 -4.29 1.90 5.22
CA MET A 225 -4.60 1.06 6.38
C MET A 225 -5.81 0.19 6.07
N THR A 226 -5.61 -1.12 6.06
CA THR A 226 -6.65 -2.10 5.78
C THR A 226 -6.90 -2.95 7.01
N GLY A 227 -8.18 -3.22 7.29
CA GLY A 227 -8.58 -3.99 8.46
C GLY A 227 -8.26 -5.48 8.34
N GLY A 228 -7.63 -6.04 9.35
CA GLY A 228 -7.30 -7.45 9.45
C GLY A 228 -6.39 -7.74 10.64
N ASP A 229 -5.95 -8.99 10.78
CA ASP A 229 -4.99 -9.35 11.81
C ASP A 229 -3.64 -8.68 11.53
N GLY A 230 -3.12 -7.91 12.48
CA GLY A 230 -1.92 -7.09 12.30
C GLY A 230 -1.13 -6.81 13.57
N PRO A 231 0.00 -6.09 13.49
CA PRO A 231 0.52 -5.43 12.29
C PRO A 231 1.12 -6.38 11.25
N ARG A 232 0.81 -6.17 9.98
CA ARG A 232 1.37 -6.90 8.85
C ARG A 232 1.44 -6.01 7.60
N MET A 233 2.24 -6.35 6.61
CA MET A 233 2.19 -5.71 5.29
C MET A 233 1.24 -6.45 4.37
N HIS A 234 0.24 -5.76 3.82
CA HIS A 234 -0.61 -6.31 2.78
C HIS A 234 0.16 -6.39 1.46
N HIS A 235 0.70 -5.27 0.99
CA HIS A 235 1.52 -5.19 -0.21
C HIS A 235 2.42 -3.95 -0.25
N VAL A 236 3.43 -4.02 -1.13
CA VAL A 236 4.16 -2.88 -1.66
C VAL A 236 3.77 -2.70 -3.12
N ALA A 237 3.59 -1.46 -3.58
CA ALA A 237 3.18 -1.17 -4.94
C ALA A 237 4.23 -0.39 -5.73
N PHE A 238 4.39 -0.78 -6.99
CA PHE A 238 5.20 -0.07 -7.97
C PHE A 238 4.33 0.44 -9.11
N ALA A 239 4.50 1.72 -9.45
CA ALA A 239 3.80 2.30 -10.57
C ALA A 239 4.47 1.93 -11.90
N THR A 240 3.65 1.83 -12.93
CA THR A 240 4.09 1.75 -14.33
C THR A 240 3.38 2.81 -15.17
N HIS A 241 3.84 3.05 -16.40
CA HIS A 241 3.27 4.11 -17.24
C HIS A 241 1.87 3.77 -17.76
N GLU A 242 1.66 2.54 -18.20
CA GLU A 242 0.46 2.17 -18.94
C GLU A 242 -0.06 0.78 -18.56
N LYS A 243 -1.36 0.56 -18.78
CA LYS A 243 -1.99 -0.76 -18.63
C LYS A 243 -1.31 -1.84 -19.46
N HIS A 244 -0.78 -1.46 -20.62
CA HIS A 244 -0.07 -2.40 -21.50
C HIS A 244 1.17 -3.00 -20.80
N ASN A 245 1.87 -2.25 -19.98
CA ASN A 245 2.99 -2.76 -19.20
C ASN A 245 2.56 -3.87 -18.24
N ILE A 246 1.40 -3.71 -17.59
CA ILE A 246 0.81 -4.72 -16.70
C ILE A 246 0.45 -5.99 -17.47
N LEU A 247 -0.19 -5.86 -18.64
CA LEU A 247 -0.50 -7.01 -19.49
C LEU A 247 0.77 -7.72 -19.97
N SER A 248 1.80 -6.96 -20.33
CA SER A 248 3.10 -7.52 -20.73
C SER A 248 3.80 -8.30 -19.62
N ILE A 249 3.62 -7.90 -18.35
CA ILE A 249 4.09 -8.72 -17.20
C ILE A 249 3.33 -10.04 -17.15
N CYS A 250 2.01 -10.06 -17.35
CA CYS A 250 1.24 -11.29 -17.39
C CYS A 250 1.73 -12.24 -18.50
N ASP A 251 1.96 -11.70 -19.71
CA ASP A 251 2.50 -12.47 -20.84
C ASP A 251 3.88 -13.05 -20.51
N LYS A 252 4.75 -12.25 -19.89
CA LYS A 252 6.09 -12.67 -19.46
C LYS A 252 6.01 -13.79 -18.41
N LEU A 253 5.16 -13.65 -17.39
CA LEU A 253 4.95 -14.68 -16.39
C LEU A 253 4.42 -15.99 -17.02
N GLY A 254 3.49 -15.89 -17.97
CA GLY A 254 2.99 -17.03 -18.73
C GLY A 254 4.11 -17.74 -19.52
N ALA A 255 4.95 -16.96 -20.21
CA ALA A 255 6.09 -17.49 -20.97
C ALA A 255 7.13 -18.18 -20.07
N LEU A 256 7.36 -17.64 -18.88
CA LEU A 256 8.27 -18.19 -17.87
C LEU A 256 7.69 -19.36 -17.07
N ARG A 257 6.43 -19.74 -17.31
CA ARG A 257 5.69 -20.75 -16.52
C ARG A 257 5.54 -20.38 -15.04
N MET A 258 5.39 -19.08 -14.76
CA MET A 258 5.22 -18.50 -13.41
C MET A 258 3.81 -17.89 -13.21
N SER A 259 2.80 -18.42 -13.91
CA SER A 259 1.42 -17.90 -13.82
C SER A 259 0.82 -18.07 -12.41
N ASP A 260 1.32 -19.01 -11.62
CA ASP A 260 0.99 -19.20 -10.21
C ASP A 260 1.40 -18.03 -9.30
N ARG A 261 2.26 -17.13 -9.79
CA ARG A 261 2.61 -15.90 -9.10
C ARG A 261 1.56 -14.80 -9.23
N ILE A 262 0.64 -14.91 -10.17
CA ILE A 262 -0.47 -13.97 -10.30
C ILE A 262 -1.53 -14.34 -9.25
N GLU A 263 -1.66 -13.52 -8.22
CA GLU A 263 -2.66 -13.72 -7.18
C GLU A 263 -4.01 -13.11 -7.55
N ARG A 264 -4.00 -11.88 -8.11
CA ARG A 264 -5.22 -11.16 -8.44
C ARG A 264 -5.01 -10.16 -9.57
N GLY A 265 -5.95 -10.06 -10.47
CA GLY A 265 -5.90 -9.17 -11.63
C GLY A 265 -5.40 -9.90 -12.90
N PRO A 266 -5.10 -9.15 -14.00
CA PRO A 266 -5.22 -7.69 -14.08
C PRO A 266 -6.67 -7.21 -13.95
N GLY A 267 -6.86 -6.01 -13.39
CA GLY A 267 -8.20 -5.46 -13.16
C GLY A 267 -8.20 -3.94 -13.00
N ARG A 268 -9.39 -3.40 -12.81
CA ARG A 268 -9.61 -1.99 -12.50
C ARG A 268 -10.19 -1.89 -11.09
N HIS A 269 -9.56 -1.14 -10.21
CA HIS A 269 -10.15 -0.78 -8.91
C HIS A 269 -11.26 0.25 -9.06
N GLY A 270 -12.27 0.20 -8.17
CA GLY A 270 -13.10 1.36 -7.86
C GLY A 270 -12.30 2.36 -7.05
N VAL A 271 -11.84 1.94 -5.86
CA VAL A 271 -10.88 2.71 -5.04
C VAL A 271 -9.67 3.06 -5.89
N SER A 272 -9.22 4.32 -5.82
CA SER A 272 -8.11 4.87 -6.60
C SER A 272 -8.32 4.92 -8.11
N ASN A 273 -9.34 4.28 -8.65
CA ASN A 273 -9.56 4.15 -10.10
C ASN A 273 -8.36 3.53 -10.86
N ALA A 274 -7.42 2.91 -10.16
CA ALA A 274 -6.21 2.40 -10.79
C ALA A 274 -6.40 1.06 -11.50
N PHE A 275 -5.60 0.84 -12.54
CA PHE A 275 -5.43 -0.47 -13.15
C PHE A 275 -4.34 -1.22 -12.38
N TYR A 276 -4.58 -2.48 -12.03
CA TYR A 276 -3.76 -3.22 -11.07
C TYR A 276 -3.45 -4.65 -11.50
N LEU A 277 -2.38 -5.19 -10.91
CA LEU A 277 -2.01 -6.59 -10.91
C LEU A 277 -1.31 -6.91 -9.58
N TYR A 278 -1.77 -7.91 -8.85
CA TYR A 278 -1.10 -8.40 -7.64
C TYR A 278 -0.36 -9.70 -7.91
N LEU A 279 0.88 -9.71 -7.50
CA LEU A 279 1.81 -10.82 -7.65
C LEU A 279 2.29 -11.28 -6.27
N ARG A 280 2.72 -12.56 -6.20
CA ARG A 280 3.49 -13.08 -5.07
C ARG A 280 4.93 -13.25 -5.47
N ASP A 281 5.83 -12.63 -4.72
CA ASP A 281 7.25 -12.88 -4.88
C ASP A 281 7.63 -14.30 -4.43
N PRO A 282 8.90 -14.74 -4.57
CA PRO A 282 9.29 -16.09 -4.19
C PRO A 282 9.05 -16.46 -2.72
N ASP A 283 9.04 -15.50 -1.81
CA ASP A 283 8.81 -15.70 -0.38
C ASP A 283 7.35 -15.44 0.03
N GLY A 284 6.48 -15.08 -0.92
CA GLY A 284 5.07 -14.83 -0.69
C GLY A 284 4.74 -13.38 -0.33
N HIS A 285 5.69 -12.45 -0.37
CA HIS A 285 5.37 -11.03 -0.28
C HIS A 285 4.48 -10.60 -1.44
N ARG A 286 3.43 -9.83 -1.14
CA ARG A 286 2.54 -9.33 -2.18
C ARG A 286 3.09 -8.04 -2.78
N VAL A 287 3.23 -8.04 -4.11
CA VAL A 287 3.68 -6.89 -4.89
C VAL A 287 2.54 -6.48 -5.81
N GLU A 288 2.17 -5.21 -5.78
CA GLU A 288 1.23 -4.63 -6.74
C GLU A 288 1.96 -3.92 -7.86
N ILE A 289 1.51 -4.12 -9.08
CA ILE A 289 1.84 -3.27 -10.22
C ILE A 289 0.63 -2.41 -10.53
N TYR A 290 0.82 -1.09 -10.54
CA TYR A 290 -0.23 -0.10 -10.40
C TYR A 290 -0.11 1.01 -11.43
N THR A 291 -1.20 1.51 -11.98
CA THR A 291 -1.16 2.65 -12.91
C THR A 291 -2.51 3.35 -13.04
N GLN A 292 -2.45 4.64 -13.45
CA GLN A 292 -3.62 5.44 -13.80
C GLN A 292 -4.58 5.73 -12.65
N ASP A 293 -4.04 6.03 -11.47
CA ASP A 293 -4.79 6.73 -10.44
C ASP A 293 -5.04 8.21 -10.83
N TYR A 294 -5.70 8.96 -9.98
CA TYR A 294 -6.02 10.36 -10.25
C TYR A 294 -5.19 11.32 -9.37
N TYR A 295 -5.07 12.56 -9.83
CA TYR A 295 -4.39 13.65 -9.13
C TYR A 295 -5.20 14.12 -7.90
N THR A 296 -4.51 14.32 -6.78
CA THR A 296 -5.11 14.70 -5.49
C THR A 296 -4.43 15.90 -4.84
N GLY A 297 -3.59 16.63 -5.59
CA GLY A 297 -2.71 17.67 -5.06
C GLY A 297 -3.39 18.96 -4.62
N ASP A 298 -4.67 19.17 -4.95
CA ASP A 298 -5.40 20.37 -4.53
C ASP A 298 -5.66 20.37 -3.02
N PRO A 299 -5.54 21.52 -2.35
CA PRO A 299 -5.71 21.59 -0.89
C PRO A 299 -7.12 21.27 -0.42
N ASP A 300 -8.11 21.40 -1.28
CA ASP A 300 -9.53 21.11 -1.06
C ASP A 300 -9.98 19.80 -1.76
N ASN A 301 -9.02 18.93 -2.12
CA ASN A 301 -9.37 17.63 -2.68
C ASN A 301 -10.30 16.88 -1.72
N PRO A 302 -11.51 16.49 -2.17
CA PRO A 302 -12.48 15.84 -1.31
C PRO A 302 -12.09 14.40 -1.01
N VAL A 303 -12.66 13.83 0.06
CA VAL A 303 -12.57 12.40 0.37
C VAL A 303 -13.65 11.65 -0.41
N VAL A 304 -13.25 10.54 -1.03
CA VAL A 304 -14.17 9.58 -1.67
C VAL A 304 -14.47 8.47 -0.70
N THR A 305 -15.73 8.34 -0.28
CA THR A 305 -16.17 7.30 0.65
C THR A 305 -16.96 6.23 -0.09
N TRP A 306 -16.50 5.00 -0.01
CA TRP A 306 -17.12 3.81 -0.59
C TRP A 306 -17.96 3.07 0.43
N ASP A 307 -19.13 2.61 0.02
CA ASP A 307 -19.93 1.69 0.82
C ASP A 307 -19.23 0.31 0.89
N VAL A 308 -19.09 -0.24 2.10
CA VAL A 308 -18.49 -1.56 2.31
C VAL A 308 -19.24 -2.68 1.57
N HIS A 309 -20.51 -2.50 1.29
CA HIS A 309 -21.36 -3.46 0.55
C HIS A 309 -21.21 -3.30 -0.96
N ASP A 310 -20.65 -2.20 -1.48
CA ASP A 310 -20.44 -2.04 -2.92
C ASP A 310 -19.19 -2.81 -3.37
N ASN A 311 -19.40 -3.89 -4.11
CA ASN A 311 -18.30 -4.71 -4.62
C ASN A 311 -17.47 -4.02 -5.71
N GLN A 312 -18.00 -2.99 -6.39
CA GLN A 312 -17.26 -2.25 -7.41
C GLN A 312 -16.08 -1.46 -6.82
N ARG A 313 -16.08 -1.15 -5.53
CA ARG A 313 -14.93 -0.52 -4.86
C ARG A 313 -13.65 -1.35 -5.00
N ARG A 314 -13.76 -2.70 -4.99
CA ARG A 314 -12.62 -3.63 -5.07
C ARG A 314 -12.18 -3.88 -6.50
N ASP A 315 -13.16 -4.12 -7.36
CA ASP A 315 -12.92 -4.35 -8.77
C ASP A 315 -14.09 -3.77 -9.58
N TRP A 316 -13.79 -2.73 -10.35
CA TRP A 316 -14.79 -2.01 -11.14
C TRP A 316 -15.47 -2.89 -12.21
N TRP A 317 -14.77 -3.94 -12.65
CA TRP A 317 -15.31 -4.89 -13.62
C TRP A 317 -16.08 -6.02 -12.97
N GLY A 318 -16.08 -6.10 -11.62
CA GLY A 318 -16.79 -7.12 -10.86
C GLY A 318 -16.08 -8.46 -10.78
N ASN A 319 -14.75 -8.49 -10.97
CA ASN A 319 -13.98 -9.72 -10.75
C ASN A 319 -13.99 -10.07 -9.25
N PRO A 320 -14.09 -11.37 -8.91
CA PRO A 320 -14.08 -11.80 -7.52
C PRO A 320 -12.73 -11.54 -6.86
N VAL A 321 -12.75 -11.32 -5.54
CA VAL A 321 -11.54 -11.24 -4.72
C VAL A 321 -11.20 -12.62 -4.21
N VAL A 322 -9.92 -13.00 -4.35
CA VAL A 322 -9.42 -14.30 -3.85
C VAL A 322 -9.33 -14.32 -2.32
N PRO A 323 -9.54 -15.49 -1.67
CA PRO A 323 -9.49 -15.60 -0.21
C PRO A 323 -8.19 -15.11 0.43
N SER A 324 -7.05 -15.42 -0.18
CA SER A 324 -5.72 -15.00 0.29
C SER A 324 -5.59 -13.48 0.44
N TRP A 325 -6.38 -12.70 -0.30
CA TRP A 325 -6.45 -11.25 -0.19
C TRP A 325 -6.71 -10.77 1.24
N TYR A 326 -7.59 -11.44 1.96
CA TYR A 326 -8.00 -11.06 3.32
C TYR A 326 -7.20 -11.75 4.40
N THR A 327 -6.68 -12.96 4.12
CA THR A 327 -6.10 -13.82 5.15
C THR A 327 -4.58 -13.78 5.18
N GLU A 328 -3.93 -13.44 4.06
CA GLU A 328 -2.49 -13.50 3.90
C GLU A 328 -1.86 -12.11 3.81
N ALA A 329 -0.85 -11.89 4.64
CA ALA A 329 -0.04 -10.68 4.66
C ALA A 329 1.35 -11.01 5.23
N SER A 330 2.36 -10.22 4.86
CA SER A 330 3.73 -10.42 5.34
C SER A 330 3.89 -9.96 6.79
N LEU A 331 4.63 -10.71 7.58
CA LEU A 331 5.02 -10.28 8.93
C LEU A 331 5.84 -9.00 8.88
N VAL A 332 5.86 -8.26 9.98
CA VAL A 332 6.77 -7.13 10.19
C VAL A 332 7.73 -7.47 11.33
N LEU A 333 8.92 -6.89 11.31
CA LEU A 333 9.94 -7.11 12.35
C LEU A 333 9.92 -5.98 13.37
N ASP A 334 10.31 -6.30 14.62
CA ASP A 334 10.69 -5.31 15.61
C ASP A 334 12.11 -4.77 15.33
N LEU A 335 12.59 -3.82 16.13
CA LEU A 335 13.95 -3.25 15.98
C LEU A 335 15.07 -4.26 16.29
N ASP A 336 14.79 -5.36 16.96
CA ASP A 336 15.73 -6.44 17.22
C ASP A 336 15.76 -7.50 16.10
N GLY A 337 14.90 -7.31 15.06
CA GLY A 337 14.80 -8.23 13.92
C GLY A 337 13.92 -9.46 14.16
N ASN A 338 13.11 -9.47 15.22
CA ASN A 338 12.17 -10.55 15.49
C ASN A 338 10.79 -10.24 14.87
N PRO A 339 10.05 -11.26 14.39
CA PRO A 339 8.68 -11.08 13.97
C PRO A 339 7.80 -10.53 15.09
N LYS A 340 7.04 -9.46 14.79
CA LYS A 340 6.06 -8.90 15.72
C LYS A 340 4.89 -9.87 15.93
N GLU A 341 4.35 -9.87 17.14
CA GLU A 341 3.12 -10.59 17.43
C GLU A 341 1.95 -10.02 16.61
N VAL A 342 1.20 -10.91 15.99
CA VAL A 342 0.01 -10.56 15.21
C VAL A 342 -1.20 -10.56 16.13
N VAL A 343 -1.83 -9.41 16.28
CA VAL A 343 -3.06 -9.25 17.05
C VAL A 343 -4.25 -9.51 16.14
N ALA A 344 -5.13 -10.41 16.55
CA ALA A 344 -6.33 -10.71 15.82
C ALA A 344 -7.32 -9.53 15.84
N ARG A 345 -7.96 -9.26 14.72
CA ARG A 345 -9.05 -8.31 14.65
C ARG A 345 -10.27 -8.87 15.37
N THR A 346 -10.87 -8.07 16.26
CA THR A 346 -12.01 -8.49 17.11
C THR A 346 -13.35 -7.94 16.61
N ASP A 347 -13.36 -6.93 15.77
CA ASP A 347 -14.56 -6.30 15.22
C ASP A 347 -14.92 -6.85 13.84
N ALA A 348 -16.05 -6.37 13.27
CA ALA A 348 -16.47 -6.73 11.92
C ALA A 348 -15.39 -6.38 10.92
N SER A 349 -14.96 -7.37 10.12
CA SER A 349 -13.99 -7.17 9.07
C SER A 349 -14.68 -7.00 7.72
N GLU A 350 -14.04 -6.32 6.78
CA GLU A 350 -14.49 -6.26 5.39
C GLU A 350 -14.70 -7.67 4.82
N MET A 351 -13.89 -8.64 5.24
CA MET A 351 -14.02 -10.04 4.90
C MET A 351 -15.35 -10.63 5.38
N ALA A 352 -15.75 -10.38 6.64
CA ALA A 352 -17.00 -10.90 7.19
C ALA A 352 -18.22 -10.34 6.46
N VAL A 353 -18.18 -9.07 6.04
CA VAL A 353 -19.23 -8.43 5.23
C VAL A 353 -19.28 -9.02 3.81
N THR A 354 -18.11 -9.42 3.29
CA THR A 354 -17.97 -9.90 1.91
C THR A 354 -18.29 -11.38 1.74
N ILE A 355 -17.90 -12.20 2.72
CA ILE A 355 -17.88 -13.67 2.59
C ILE A 355 -19.15 -14.32 3.16
N GLY A 356 -19.98 -13.59 3.92
CA GLY A 356 -21.17 -14.14 4.56
C GLY A 356 -20.89 -15.29 5.54
N ALA A 357 -21.93 -15.74 6.24
CA ALA A 357 -21.82 -16.80 7.27
C ALA A 357 -21.46 -18.20 6.70
N ASP A 358 -21.58 -18.41 5.40
CA ASP A 358 -21.43 -19.71 4.73
C ASP A 358 -20.03 -19.95 4.11
N GLY A 359 -19.08 -19.07 4.41
CA GLY A 359 -17.79 -19.10 3.75
C GLY A 359 -17.85 -18.47 2.36
N PHE A 360 -16.76 -18.44 1.62
CA PHE A 360 -16.58 -17.72 0.36
C PHE A 360 -17.74 -17.84 -0.64
N SER A 361 -18.86 -17.18 -0.34
CA SER A 361 -19.89 -16.96 -1.36
C SER A 361 -19.33 -15.95 -2.34
N TYR A 362 -18.86 -16.42 -3.46
CA TYR A 362 -18.78 -15.57 -4.64
C TYR A 362 -20.21 -15.11 -4.90
N THR A 363 -20.53 -13.87 -4.56
CA THR A 363 -21.72 -13.24 -5.12
C THR A 363 -21.49 -13.20 -6.61
N ARG A 364 -22.13 -14.13 -7.31
CA ARG A 364 -22.16 -14.07 -8.77
C ARG A 364 -22.76 -12.72 -9.14
N PRO A 365 -22.34 -12.11 -10.24
CA PRO A 365 -22.89 -10.84 -10.70
C PRO A 365 -24.43 -10.80 -10.79
N ASP A 366 -25.07 -11.95 -10.84
CA ASP A 366 -26.51 -12.18 -11.00
C ASP A 366 -27.25 -12.45 -9.67
N GLU A 367 -26.55 -12.61 -8.54
CA GLU A 367 -27.17 -12.88 -7.24
C GLU A 367 -27.21 -11.62 -6.36
N GLY A 368 -28.31 -10.87 -6.42
CA GLY A 368 -28.75 -10.05 -5.29
C GLY A 368 -28.11 -8.71 -5.05
N GLN A 369 -27.40 -8.12 -6.00
CA GLN A 369 -26.96 -6.73 -5.87
C GLN A 369 -27.95 -5.78 -6.52
N GLU A 370 -28.79 -5.15 -5.73
CA GLU A 370 -29.74 -4.12 -6.19
C GLU A 370 -29.05 -2.92 -6.86
N SER A 371 -27.79 -2.64 -6.51
CA SER A 371 -26.97 -1.57 -7.06
C SER A 371 -26.25 -1.92 -8.38
N MET A 372 -26.31 -3.16 -8.85
CA MET A 372 -25.68 -3.49 -10.12
C MET A 372 -26.43 -2.89 -11.31
N PRO A 373 -25.69 -2.29 -12.27
CA PRO A 373 -26.30 -1.91 -13.55
C PRO A 373 -27.03 -3.11 -14.18
N GLU A 374 -28.21 -2.89 -14.75
CA GLU A 374 -29.09 -3.96 -15.28
C GLU A 374 -28.38 -4.88 -16.28
N TRP A 375 -27.42 -4.36 -17.07
CA TRP A 375 -26.64 -5.17 -17.99
C TRP A 375 -25.75 -6.22 -17.31
N LYS A 376 -25.31 -5.95 -16.08
CA LYS A 376 -24.55 -6.92 -15.26
C LYS A 376 -25.46 -8.00 -14.67
N LYS A 377 -26.75 -7.76 -14.61
CA LYS A 377 -27.79 -8.74 -14.18
C LYS A 377 -28.23 -9.70 -15.28
N GLY A 378 -27.53 -9.69 -16.41
CA GLY A 378 -27.90 -10.52 -17.58
C GLY A 378 -28.97 -9.92 -18.49
N GLU A 379 -29.47 -8.72 -18.16
CA GLU A 379 -30.44 -7.99 -18.97
C GLU A 379 -29.78 -6.87 -19.77
N TYR A 380 -28.99 -7.22 -20.78
CA TYR A 380 -28.44 -6.22 -21.69
C TYR A 380 -29.53 -5.72 -22.67
N LYS A 381 -30.03 -4.51 -22.47
CA LYS A 381 -30.88 -3.82 -23.44
C LYS A 381 -30.00 -3.02 -24.40
N LEU A 382 -29.88 -3.53 -25.64
CA LEU A 382 -29.35 -2.76 -26.77
C LEU A 382 -30.18 -1.46 -26.89
N GLY A 383 -29.59 -0.31 -26.59
CA GLY A 383 -30.26 0.97 -26.75
C GLY A 383 -30.10 1.97 -25.61
N HIS A 384 -29.46 1.62 -24.51
CA HIS A 384 -28.99 2.67 -23.57
C HIS A 384 -27.83 3.41 -24.22
N GLN A 385 -28.11 4.58 -24.76
CA GLN A 385 -27.10 5.58 -25.07
C GLN A 385 -26.44 5.99 -23.75
N LEU A 386 -25.12 5.86 -23.67
CA LEU A 386 -24.27 6.45 -22.68
C LEU A 386 -24.52 7.97 -22.59
#